data_d474a4103b7b3ceb776256d94f2a3427
#
_entry.id   d474a4103b7b3ceb776256d94f2a3427
#
_cell.length_a   1.000
_cell.length_b   1.000
_cell.length_c   1.000
_cell.angle_alpha   90.00
_cell.angle_beta   90.00
_cell.angle_gamma   90.00
#
_symmetry.space_group_name_H-M   'P 1'
#
loop_
_entity.id
_entity.type
_entity.pdbx_description
1 polymer ?
#
loop_
_entity_poly.entity_id
_entity_poly.type
_entity_poly.pdbx_seq_one_letter_code
_entity_poly.pdbx_strand_id
1 'polypeptide(L)'
;MHEKLIREINGEIADALLARKMPFAPSRKAALALLKVPGWTEGLEQMLPIRGRLECAHVLELCSCVLPRLAPRPEEGWLAFCTQYARERMYPGQGFAPDREEYEAGALFFLTVLQVMLDRERRAVPFDPLKDFQFLSSEEMGEYECGEEYRRFLAAFREEYVYEMMRLSEETTPFRTLGHIAGVHYIAMTVARGIREAGENVDLALVSAAAAAHDLGKFGCRPGERVPLLHYYYTDQWLLGRGMPAVSHIAANHSTWDLELDTLSMESLCLIYADFRSKQGRDEQGRETTILYPLEESFHIILRKLENVDQAKRRRYEFVYGKLHDFEDYMRSLGGRRPDRAAGGAEAPQGPGPDAPGRDGGQPDPAVGRAQPEADAPAEQRAEVRQHHRGRPLGQELAAAAGLSGCVRRVLHLSVRAAEDPGPGLPL
;
A
#
# COMPACT_ATOMS: atom_id res chain seq x y z
N MET A 1 -36.89 8.61 -3.83
CA MET A 1 -35.60 7.87 -4.10
C MET A 1 -34.60 8.09 -3.00
N HIS A 2 -34.35 9.31 -2.53
CA HIS A 2 -33.38 9.65 -1.48
C HIS A 2 -33.68 8.98 -0.12
N GLU A 3 -34.93 9.00 0.37
CA GLU A 3 -35.29 8.36 1.63
C GLU A 3 -34.97 6.84 1.70
N LYS A 4 -35.12 6.13 0.56
CA LYS A 4 -34.76 4.72 0.51
C LYS A 4 -33.25 4.54 0.65
N LEU A 5 -32.49 5.35 -0.07
CA LEU A 5 -31.01 5.31 -0.04
C LEU A 5 -30.47 5.68 1.35
N ILE A 6 -31.04 6.70 2.01
CA ILE A 6 -30.68 7.09 3.38
C ILE A 6 -30.95 5.94 4.37
N ARG A 7 -32.10 5.27 4.24
CA ARG A 7 -32.42 4.10 5.08
C ARG A 7 -31.45 2.94 4.86
N GLU A 8 -31.03 2.71 3.62
CA GLU A 8 -30.03 1.69 3.28
C GLU A 8 -28.67 2.02 3.90
N ILE A 9 -28.19 3.27 3.76
CA ILE A 9 -26.93 3.71 4.36
C ILE A 9 -26.96 3.60 5.89
N ASN A 10 -28.02 4.10 6.51
CA ASN A 10 -28.18 3.99 7.95
C ASN A 10 -28.21 2.52 8.42
N GLY A 11 -28.80 1.63 7.62
CA GLY A 11 -28.80 0.18 7.86
C GLY A 11 -27.38 -0.38 7.77
N GLU A 12 -26.63 -0.09 6.73
CA GLU A 12 -25.25 -0.54 6.55
C GLU A 12 -24.32 -0.04 7.68
N ILE A 13 -24.44 1.24 8.08
CA ILE A 13 -23.68 1.79 9.21
C ILE A 13 -24.05 1.06 10.51
N ALA A 14 -25.35 0.87 10.79
CA ALA A 14 -25.79 0.18 11.99
C ALA A 14 -25.30 -1.27 12.03
N ASP A 15 -25.34 -1.98 10.92
CA ASP A 15 -24.86 -3.35 10.80
C ASP A 15 -23.33 -3.44 10.94
N ALA A 16 -22.59 -2.46 10.40
CA ALA A 16 -21.14 -2.37 10.57
C ALA A 16 -20.73 -2.09 12.02
N LEU A 17 -21.42 -1.16 12.72
CA LEU A 17 -21.19 -0.90 14.14
C LEU A 17 -21.47 -2.13 15.01
N LEU A 18 -22.56 -2.85 14.71
CA LEU A 18 -22.93 -4.08 15.43
C LEU A 18 -21.92 -5.20 15.21
N ALA A 19 -21.49 -5.42 13.97
CA ALA A 19 -20.49 -6.44 13.62
C ALA A 19 -19.17 -6.23 14.38
N ARG A 20 -18.80 -4.98 14.66
CA ARG A 20 -17.61 -4.60 15.43
C ARG A 20 -17.83 -4.63 16.95
N LYS A 21 -19.03 -4.99 17.42
CA LYS A 21 -19.39 -5.11 18.85
C LYS A 21 -19.11 -3.81 19.63
N MET A 22 -19.44 -2.66 19.04
CA MET A 22 -19.20 -1.37 19.66
C MET A 22 -19.93 -1.20 20.98
N PRO A 23 -19.28 -0.85 22.11
CA PRO A 23 -19.95 -0.72 23.41
C PRO A 23 -21.09 0.31 23.42
N PHE A 24 -20.97 1.37 22.64
CA PHE A 24 -21.97 2.44 22.50
C PHE A 24 -23.12 2.08 21.54
N ALA A 25 -23.04 0.95 20.83
CA ALA A 25 -24.04 0.45 19.89
C ALA A 25 -24.28 -1.07 20.10
N PRO A 26 -24.74 -1.49 21.28
CA PRO A 26 -24.84 -2.92 21.64
C PRO A 26 -25.94 -3.68 20.88
N SER A 27 -26.76 -2.98 20.11
CA SER A 27 -27.80 -3.57 19.26
C SER A 27 -28.02 -2.73 18.03
N ARG A 28 -28.57 -3.33 16.96
CA ARG A 28 -28.94 -2.61 15.74
C ARG A 28 -29.89 -1.43 16.01
N LYS A 29 -30.81 -1.60 16.97
CA LYS A 29 -31.73 -0.53 17.42
C LYS A 29 -30.95 0.64 18.04
N ALA A 30 -29.97 0.35 18.89
CA ALA A 30 -29.10 1.38 19.50
C ALA A 30 -28.25 2.10 18.44
N ALA A 31 -27.65 1.35 17.53
CA ALA A 31 -26.88 1.92 16.40
C ALA A 31 -27.73 2.86 15.54
N LEU A 32 -28.95 2.43 15.15
CA LEU A 32 -29.88 3.27 14.39
C LEU A 32 -30.36 4.49 15.20
N ALA A 33 -30.43 4.41 16.53
CA ALA A 33 -30.81 5.55 17.36
C ALA A 33 -29.73 6.63 17.40
N LEU A 34 -28.44 6.27 17.29
CA LEU A 34 -27.33 7.23 17.16
C LEU A 34 -27.47 8.11 15.91
N LEU A 35 -28.02 7.54 14.82
CA LEU A 35 -28.16 8.22 13.54
C LEU A 35 -29.48 9.05 13.43
N LYS A 36 -30.31 9.08 14.51
CA LYS A 36 -31.54 9.89 14.60
C LYS A 36 -31.29 11.22 15.30
N VAL A 37 -30.18 11.85 15.01
CA VAL A 37 -29.86 13.17 15.57
C VAL A 37 -30.20 14.26 14.54
N PRO A 38 -30.56 15.47 14.99
CA PRO A 38 -30.72 16.60 14.08
C PRO A 38 -29.42 16.84 13.29
N GLY A 39 -29.57 17.10 11.98
CA GLY A 39 -28.45 17.33 11.07
C GLY A 39 -27.91 16.09 10.37
N TRP A 40 -28.17 14.86 10.87
CA TRP A 40 -27.64 13.64 10.24
C TRP A 40 -28.29 13.37 8.88
N THR A 41 -29.61 13.43 8.82
CA THR A 41 -30.34 13.17 7.57
C THR A 41 -30.03 14.22 6.51
N GLU A 42 -30.04 15.48 6.91
CA GLU A 42 -29.70 16.63 6.07
C GLU A 42 -28.26 16.54 5.54
N GLY A 43 -27.31 16.15 6.39
CA GLY A 43 -25.93 15.94 5.98
C GLY A 43 -25.78 14.82 4.95
N LEU A 44 -26.49 13.68 5.14
CA LEU A 44 -26.51 12.61 4.14
C LEU A 44 -27.15 13.07 2.83
N GLU A 45 -28.23 13.85 2.87
CA GLU A 45 -28.90 14.37 1.66
C GLU A 45 -27.97 15.24 0.83
N GLN A 46 -27.11 16.03 1.46
CA GLN A 46 -26.10 16.86 0.80
C GLN A 46 -25.01 16.04 0.10
N MET A 47 -24.66 14.88 0.65
CA MET A 47 -23.66 13.98 0.08
C MET A 47 -24.21 13.05 -1.03
N LEU A 48 -25.53 12.96 -1.18
CA LEU A 48 -26.16 11.99 -2.07
C LEU A 48 -26.82 12.66 -3.30
N PRO A 49 -26.82 11.98 -4.46
CA PRO A 49 -26.11 10.73 -4.74
C PRO A 49 -24.60 10.99 -4.85
N ILE A 50 -23.79 9.99 -4.43
CA ILE A 50 -22.33 10.06 -4.59
C ILE A 50 -22.00 10.11 -6.08
N ARG A 51 -21.38 11.19 -6.55
CA ARG A 51 -21.06 11.41 -7.98
C ARG A 51 -19.57 11.53 -8.25
N GLY A 52 -18.76 11.53 -7.22
CA GLY A 52 -17.31 11.68 -7.29
C GLY A 52 -16.65 11.13 -6.05
N ARG A 53 -15.32 11.31 -5.96
CA ARG A 53 -14.56 10.87 -4.79
C ARG A 53 -14.92 11.72 -3.57
N LEU A 54 -15.19 11.05 -2.46
CA LEU A 54 -15.49 11.68 -1.18
C LEU A 54 -14.18 12.15 -0.53
N GLU A 55 -14.22 13.29 0.11
CA GLU A 55 -13.18 13.71 1.05
C GLU A 55 -13.52 13.20 2.46
N CYS A 56 -12.53 12.70 3.20
CA CYS A 56 -12.74 12.25 4.58
C CYS A 56 -13.26 13.39 5.47
N ALA A 57 -12.83 14.63 5.16
CA ALA A 57 -13.32 15.85 5.82
C ALA A 57 -14.84 16.03 5.67
N HIS A 58 -15.42 15.76 4.49
CA HIS A 58 -16.88 15.85 4.30
C HIS A 58 -17.63 14.75 5.08
N VAL A 59 -17.06 13.53 5.15
CA VAL A 59 -17.64 12.47 5.98
C VAL A 59 -17.53 12.81 7.47
N LEU A 60 -16.44 13.49 7.88
CA LEU A 60 -16.32 14.00 9.24
C LEU A 60 -17.37 15.07 9.56
N GLU A 61 -17.66 15.98 8.63
CA GLU A 61 -18.70 16.98 8.78
C GLU A 61 -20.06 16.30 9.03
N LEU A 62 -20.42 15.28 8.25
CA LEU A 62 -21.60 14.46 8.50
C LEU A 62 -21.60 13.89 9.93
N CYS A 63 -20.46 13.38 10.42
CA CYS A 63 -20.36 12.79 11.75
C CYS A 63 -20.39 13.81 12.88
N SER A 64 -20.19 15.09 12.61
CA SER A 64 -20.04 16.16 13.62
C SER A 64 -21.27 16.32 14.53
N CYS A 65 -22.47 15.93 14.05
CA CYS A 65 -23.69 15.96 14.87
C CYS A 65 -23.80 14.79 15.86
N VAL A 66 -23.05 13.68 15.66
CA VAL A 66 -23.05 12.49 16.51
C VAL A 66 -21.86 12.49 17.47
N LEU A 67 -20.67 12.84 16.99
CA LEU A 67 -19.41 12.77 17.73
C LEU A 67 -19.43 13.37 19.14
N PRO A 68 -20.04 14.57 19.40
CA PRO A 68 -20.08 15.16 20.74
C PRO A 68 -20.85 14.32 21.77
N ARG A 69 -21.65 13.33 21.32
CA ARG A 69 -22.37 12.41 22.22
C ARG A 69 -21.53 11.19 22.59
N LEU A 70 -20.45 10.94 21.85
CA LEU A 70 -19.61 9.76 22.01
C LEU A 70 -18.29 10.08 22.69
N ALA A 71 -17.71 11.24 22.40
CA ALA A 71 -16.40 11.62 22.88
C ALA A 71 -16.19 13.15 22.78
N PRO A 72 -15.31 13.76 23.63
CA PRO A 72 -14.86 15.13 23.46
C PRO A 72 -14.09 15.29 22.16
N ARG A 73 -13.90 16.54 21.70
CA ARG A 73 -13.10 16.80 20.49
C ARG A 73 -11.61 16.74 20.82
N PRO A 74 -10.81 15.93 20.10
CA PRO A 74 -9.35 15.92 20.24
C PRO A 74 -8.74 17.30 19.89
N GLU A 75 -7.66 17.69 20.58
CA GLU A 75 -6.98 18.99 20.34
C GLU A 75 -6.48 19.12 18.91
N GLU A 76 -5.89 18.05 18.35
CA GLU A 76 -5.40 17.96 16.97
C GLU A 76 -6.52 17.86 15.93
N GLY A 77 -7.76 17.68 16.37
CA GLY A 77 -8.93 17.44 15.53
C GLY A 77 -9.09 15.98 15.11
N TRP A 78 -10.35 15.64 14.75
CA TRP A 78 -10.72 14.25 14.47
C TRP A 78 -9.98 13.58 13.31
N LEU A 79 -9.68 14.30 12.22
CA LEU A 79 -8.98 13.68 11.08
C LEU A 79 -7.57 13.23 11.46
N ALA A 80 -6.81 14.13 12.11
CA ALA A 80 -5.46 13.82 12.55
C ALA A 80 -5.44 12.71 13.61
N PHE A 81 -6.35 12.81 14.60
CA PHE A 81 -6.49 11.79 15.64
C PHE A 81 -6.84 10.42 15.03
N CYS A 82 -7.84 10.34 14.16
CA CYS A 82 -8.25 9.06 13.56
C CYS A 82 -7.19 8.46 12.64
N THR A 83 -6.37 9.29 11.96
CA THR A 83 -5.21 8.81 11.22
C THR A 83 -4.22 8.11 12.16
N GLN A 84 -3.88 8.72 13.28
CA GLN A 84 -2.97 8.16 14.28
C GLN A 84 -3.58 6.95 14.98
N TYR A 85 -4.86 7.00 15.31
CA TYR A 85 -5.60 5.88 15.92
C TYR A 85 -5.61 4.64 15.00
N ALA A 86 -5.87 4.80 13.71
CA ALA A 86 -5.81 3.71 12.75
C ALA A 86 -4.39 3.14 12.60
N ARG A 87 -3.35 4.02 12.62
CA ARG A 87 -1.94 3.58 12.64
C ARG A 87 -1.61 2.76 13.89
N GLU A 88 -2.07 3.18 15.07
CA GLU A 88 -1.88 2.42 16.32
C GLU A 88 -2.56 1.06 16.28
N ARG A 89 -3.73 0.94 15.64
CA ARG A 89 -4.37 -0.36 15.43
C ARG A 89 -3.57 -1.29 14.52
N MET A 90 -2.97 -0.74 13.47
CA MET A 90 -2.08 -1.51 12.58
C MET A 90 -0.78 -1.91 13.29
N TYR A 91 -0.22 -1.02 14.10
CA TYR A 91 1.07 -1.17 14.77
C TYR A 91 0.94 -0.88 16.26
N PRO A 92 0.34 -1.79 17.04
CA PRO A 92 0.08 -1.59 18.47
C PRO A 92 1.36 -1.36 19.27
N GLY A 93 1.31 -0.45 20.23
CA GLY A 93 2.43 -0.14 21.12
C GLY A 93 3.49 0.77 20.49
N GLN A 94 3.24 1.32 19.31
CA GLN A 94 4.14 2.30 18.69
C GLN A 94 3.96 3.72 19.24
N GLY A 95 2.87 3.97 19.98
CA GLY A 95 2.60 5.26 20.62
C GLY A 95 2.08 6.32 19.65
N PHE A 96 1.47 5.92 18.53
CA PHE A 96 0.85 6.86 17.58
C PHE A 96 -0.35 7.58 18.19
N ALA A 97 -1.15 6.88 19.00
CA ALA A 97 -2.29 7.44 19.73
C ALA A 97 -2.31 6.89 21.16
N PRO A 98 -1.37 7.31 22.03
CA PRO A 98 -1.28 6.79 23.40
C PRO A 98 -2.44 7.28 24.27
N ASP A 99 -2.91 6.39 25.15
CA ASP A 99 -3.82 6.61 26.28
C ASP A 99 -4.91 7.69 26.08
N ARG A 100 -5.79 7.43 25.12
CA ARG A 100 -6.90 8.34 24.83
C ARG A 100 -8.22 7.57 24.72
N GLU A 101 -8.48 6.71 25.71
CA GLU A 101 -9.73 5.92 25.78
C GLU A 101 -10.98 6.79 25.64
N GLU A 102 -10.93 8.02 26.12
CA GLU A 102 -12.04 8.98 26.02
C GLU A 102 -12.42 9.32 24.58
N TYR A 103 -11.49 9.20 23.60
CA TYR A 103 -11.76 9.47 22.17
C TYR A 103 -12.10 8.24 21.37
N GLU A 104 -11.90 7.04 21.91
CA GLU A 104 -12.01 5.80 21.17
C GLU A 104 -13.40 5.59 20.55
N ALA A 105 -14.46 5.84 21.31
CA ALA A 105 -15.83 5.70 20.82
C ALA A 105 -16.10 6.60 19.60
N GLY A 106 -15.62 7.84 19.63
CA GLY A 106 -15.73 8.79 18.51
C GLY A 106 -14.92 8.34 17.29
N ALA A 107 -13.66 7.89 17.49
CA ALA A 107 -12.81 7.42 16.42
C ALA A 107 -13.40 6.18 15.73
N LEU A 108 -13.84 5.20 16.50
CA LEU A 108 -14.45 3.99 15.97
C LEU A 108 -15.77 4.27 15.21
N PHE A 109 -16.58 5.18 15.73
CA PHE A 109 -17.77 5.62 15.02
C PHE A 109 -17.42 6.28 13.68
N PHE A 110 -16.55 7.28 13.68
CA PHE A 110 -16.15 7.99 12.46
C PHE A 110 -15.51 7.05 11.42
N LEU A 111 -14.54 6.23 11.84
CA LEU A 111 -13.87 5.28 10.93
C LEU A 111 -14.85 4.26 10.34
N THR A 112 -15.85 3.80 11.13
CA THR A 112 -16.89 2.87 10.63
C THR A 112 -17.80 3.55 9.62
N VAL A 113 -18.23 4.79 9.88
CA VAL A 113 -19.02 5.57 8.91
C VAL A 113 -18.20 5.84 7.66
N LEU A 114 -16.94 6.26 7.81
CA LEU A 114 -16.03 6.49 6.68
C LEU A 114 -15.89 5.22 5.83
N GLN A 115 -15.68 4.06 6.44
CA GLN A 115 -15.60 2.78 5.72
C GLN A 115 -16.84 2.50 4.88
N VAL A 116 -18.04 2.64 5.46
CA VAL A 116 -19.31 2.43 4.74
C VAL A 116 -19.47 3.42 3.59
N MET A 117 -19.13 4.68 3.81
CA MET A 117 -19.23 5.72 2.78
C MET A 117 -18.23 5.50 1.64
N LEU A 118 -17.00 5.10 1.93
CA LEU A 118 -16.00 4.76 0.93
C LEU A 118 -16.33 3.45 0.18
N ASP A 119 -16.93 2.47 0.84
CA ASP A 119 -17.47 1.27 0.18
C ASP A 119 -18.57 1.61 -0.83
N ARG A 120 -19.43 2.59 -0.50
CA ARG A 120 -20.45 3.09 -1.40
C ARG A 120 -19.89 3.95 -2.53
N GLU A 121 -18.88 4.76 -2.24
CA GLU A 121 -18.14 5.51 -3.25
C GLU A 121 -17.61 4.56 -4.33
N ARG A 122 -16.89 3.50 -3.96
CA ARG A 122 -16.31 2.54 -4.90
C ARG A 122 -17.34 1.82 -5.78
N ARG A 123 -18.60 1.70 -5.30
CA ARG A 123 -19.71 1.14 -6.09
C ARG A 123 -20.37 2.16 -7.00
N ALA A 124 -20.24 3.45 -6.71
CA ALA A 124 -20.94 4.53 -7.40
C ALA A 124 -20.11 5.24 -8.46
N VAL A 125 -18.76 5.22 -8.34
CA VAL A 125 -17.85 5.92 -9.25
C VAL A 125 -17.03 4.92 -10.08
N PRO A 126 -16.53 5.33 -11.26
CA PRO A 126 -15.64 4.48 -12.06
C PRO A 126 -14.39 4.08 -11.28
N PHE A 127 -13.89 2.86 -11.57
CA PHE A 127 -12.66 2.35 -11.02
C PHE A 127 -11.47 3.26 -11.34
N ASP A 128 -10.66 3.57 -10.33
CA ASP A 128 -9.45 4.36 -10.45
C ASP A 128 -8.25 3.51 -9.98
N PRO A 129 -7.30 3.16 -10.88
CA PRO A 129 -6.16 2.31 -10.54
C PRO A 129 -5.23 2.91 -9.48
N LEU A 130 -5.33 4.22 -9.20
CA LEU A 130 -4.54 4.89 -8.18
C LEU A 130 -5.28 5.05 -6.84
N LYS A 131 -6.51 4.56 -6.74
CA LYS A 131 -7.32 4.68 -5.51
C LYS A 131 -8.02 3.38 -5.11
N ASP A 132 -8.28 2.50 -6.06
CA ASP A 132 -9.07 1.31 -5.84
C ASP A 132 -8.24 0.03 -5.95
N PHE A 133 -8.62 -0.99 -5.17
CA PHE A 133 -8.00 -2.31 -5.20
C PHE A 133 -8.91 -3.31 -5.91
N GLN A 134 -8.34 -4.14 -6.78
CA GLN A 134 -9.02 -5.25 -7.45
C GLN A 134 -8.86 -6.54 -6.64
N PHE A 135 -9.40 -6.56 -5.43
CA PHE A 135 -9.37 -7.77 -4.61
C PHE A 135 -10.19 -8.90 -5.25
N LEU A 136 -9.75 -10.13 -5.01
CA LEU A 136 -10.43 -11.33 -5.49
C LEU A 136 -11.76 -11.52 -4.78
N SER A 137 -12.75 -12.01 -5.50
CA SER A 137 -14.03 -12.44 -4.93
C SER A 137 -13.86 -13.69 -4.07
N SER A 138 -14.90 -14.00 -3.25
CA SER A 138 -14.89 -15.21 -2.40
C SER A 138 -14.82 -16.49 -3.23
N GLU A 139 -15.35 -16.48 -4.47
CA GLU A 139 -15.30 -17.61 -5.38
C GLU A 139 -13.89 -17.80 -5.93
N GLU A 140 -13.25 -16.73 -6.41
CA GLU A 140 -11.88 -16.76 -6.90
C GLU A 140 -10.87 -17.22 -5.83
N MET A 141 -11.05 -16.78 -4.57
CA MET A 141 -10.12 -17.12 -3.48
C MET A 141 -9.98 -18.63 -3.21
N GLY A 142 -11.03 -19.42 -3.46
CA GLY A 142 -11.05 -20.86 -3.21
C GLY A 142 -10.12 -21.65 -4.10
N GLU A 143 -9.62 -21.07 -5.19
CA GLU A 143 -8.80 -21.72 -6.20
C GLU A 143 -7.28 -21.67 -5.88
N TYR A 144 -6.85 -20.87 -4.89
CA TYR A 144 -5.44 -20.58 -4.65
C TYR A 144 -4.90 -21.22 -3.38
N GLU A 145 -3.63 -21.66 -3.44
CA GLU A 145 -2.94 -22.23 -2.28
C GLU A 145 -2.84 -21.23 -1.12
N CYS A 146 -2.62 -19.95 -1.43
CA CYS A 146 -2.51 -18.88 -0.45
C CYS A 146 -3.87 -18.30 -0.01
N GLY A 147 -4.98 -18.89 -0.41
CA GLY A 147 -6.35 -18.38 -0.15
C GLY A 147 -6.68 -18.15 1.33
N GLU A 148 -6.08 -18.94 2.25
CA GLU A 148 -6.30 -18.76 3.70
C GLU A 148 -5.56 -17.52 4.24
N GLU A 149 -4.30 -17.30 3.85
CA GLU A 149 -3.57 -16.07 4.21
C GLU A 149 -4.22 -14.85 3.60
N TYR A 150 -4.73 -14.98 2.38
CA TYR A 150 -5.45 -13.92 1.69
C TYR A 150 -6.74 -13.51 2.43
N ARG A 151 -7.51 -14.49 2.94
CA ARG A 151 -8.70 -14.19 3.78
C ARG A 151 -8.30 -13.44 5.06
N ARG A 152 -7.21 -13.85 5.71
CA ARG A 152 -6.67 -13.14 6.88
C ARG A 152 -6.23 -11.72 6.52
N PHE A 153 -5.59 -11.56 5.37
CA PHE A 153 -5.20 -10.25 4.85
C PHE A 153 -6.42 -9.35 4.67
N LEU A 154 -7.46 -9.81 3.96
CA LEU A 154 -8.67 -9.01 3.74
C LEU A 154 -9.39 -8.66 5.05
N ALA A 155 -9.44 -9.62 5.99
CA ALA A 155 -10.02 -9.37 7.31
C ALA A 155 -9.23 -8.29 8.06
N ALA A 156 -7.91 -8.40 8.18
CA ALA A 156 -7.07 -7.42 8.85
C ALA A 156 -7.13 -6.05 8.14
N PHE A 157 -7.06 -6.04 6.81
CA PHE A 157 -7.14 -4.83 5.99
C PHE A 157 -8.44 -4.04 6.27
N ARG A 158 -9.56 -4.75 6.46
CA ARG A 158 -10.86 -4.15 6.77
C ARG A 158 -11.02 -3.81 8.25
N GLU A 159 -10.64 -4.71 9.17
CA GLU A 159 -10.88 -4.56 10.61
C GLU A 159 -10.00 -3.47 11.24
N GLU A 160 -8.82 -3.25 10.69
CA GLU A 160 -7.86 -2.25 11.16
C GLU A 160 -7.97 -0.92 10.40
N TYR A 161 -8.95 -0.78 9.52
CA TYR A 161 -9.20 0.44 8.74
C TYR A 161 -8.02 0.87 7.85
N VAL A 162 -7.34 -0.12 7.23
CA VAL A 162 -6.11 0.16 6.46
C VAL A 162 -6.39 1.08 5.28
N TYR A 163 -7.48 0.86 4.53
CA TYR A 163 -7.87 1.72 3.42
C TYR A 163 -8.28 3.12 3.88
N GLU A 164 -9.08 3.19 4.94
CA GLU A 164 -9.53 4.45 5.54
C GLU A 164 -8.34 5.27 6.06
N MET A 165 -7.38 4.61 6.69
CA MET A 165 -6.13 5.24 7.15
C MET A 165 -5.31 5.80 5.98
N MET A 166 -5.19 5.08 4.87
CA MET A 166 -4.51 5.60 3.67
C MET A 166 -5.22 6.82 3.10
N ARG A 167 -6.56 6.81 3.04
CA ARG A 167 -7.38 7.96 2.60
C ARG A 167 -7.21 9.16 3.52
N LEU A 168 -7.29 8.95 4.84
CA LEU A 168 -7.05 9.98 5.85
C LEU A 168 -5.63 10.54 5.75
N SER A 169 -4.64 9.68 5.53
CA SER A 169 -3.24 10.10 5.40
C SER A 169 -3.02 11.05 4.22
N GLU A 170 -3.73 10.85 3.10
CA GLU A 170 -3.66 11.77 1.96
C GLU A 170 -4.16 13.19 2.28
N GLU A 171 -5.10 13.34 3.23
CA GLU A 171 -5.68 14.62 3.63
C GLU A 171 -4.93 15.28 4.80
N THR A 172 -4.30 14.48 5.67
CA THR A 172 -3.69 14.96 6.93
C THR A 172 -2.17 15.04 6.87
N THR A 173 -1.53 14.43 5.89
CA THR A 173 -0.06 14.37 5.75
C THR A 173 0.38 14.69 4.32
N PRO A 174 1.65 15.06 4.09
CA PRO A 174 2.19 15.24 2.74
C PRO A 174 2.41 13.91 2.00
N PHE A 175 2.24 12.76 2.65
CA PHE A 175 2.53 11.46 2.05
C PHE A 175 1.38 10.97 1.17
N ARG A 176 1.67 10.61 -0.08
CA ARG A 176 0.73 10.12 -1.08
C ARG A 176 0.91 8.61 -1.31
N THR A 177 0.81 7.82 -0.25
CA THR A 177 1.13 6.38 -0.28
C THR A 177 0.03 5.55 -0.95
N LEU A 178 -1.25 5.93 -0.82
CA LEU A 178 -2.38 5.19 -1.42
C LEU A 178 -2.21 5.04 -2.93
N GLY A 179 -1.93 6.13 -3.65
CA GLY A 179 -1.80 6.09 -5.10
C GLY A 179 -0.69 5.14 -5.57
N HIS A 180 0.42 5.07 -4.82
CA HIS A 180 1.50 4.15 -5.10
C HIS A 180 1.07 2.69 -4.85
N ILE A 181 0.54 2.37 -3.66
CA ILE A 181 0.14 1.00 -3.30
C ILE A 181 -0.96 0.49 -4.24
N ALA A 182 -2.00 1.30 -4.52
CA ALA A 182 -3.07 0.92 -5.43
C ALA A 182 -2.56 0.73 -6.86
N GLY A 183 -1.68 1.62 -7.35
CA GLY A 183 -1.06 1.51 -8.66
C GLY A 183 -0.20 0.27 -8.83
N VAL A 184 0.61 -0.08 -7.82
CA VAL A 184 1.38 -1.32 -7.78
C VAL A 184 0.46 -2.53 -7.81
N HIS A 185 -0.58 -2.54 -6.97
CA HIS A 185 -1.57 -3.62 -6.95
C HIS A 185 -2.26 -3.78 -8.32
N TYR A 186 -2.65 -2.68 -8.96
CA TYR A 186 -3.28 -2.71 -10.28
C TYR A 186 -2.37 -3.35 -11.35
N ILE A 187 -1.09 -2.92 -11.44
CA ILE A 187 -0.16 -3.47 -12.41
C ILE A 187 0.12 -4.95 -12.10
N ALA A 188 0.43 -5.29 -10.83
CA ALA A 188 0.74 -6.65 -10.42
C ALA A 188 -0.41 -7.62 -10.75
N MET A 189 -1.66 -7.25 -10.44
CA MET A 189 -2.83 -8.08 -10.73
C MET A 189 -3.11 -8.18 -12.23
N THR A 190 -2.91 -7.09 -13.00
CA THR A 190 -3.08 -7.13 -14.47
C THR A 190 -2.09 -8.09 -15.10
N VAL A 191 -0.82 -8.04 -14.68
CA VAL A 191 0.24 -8.92 -15.17
C VAL A 191 -0.01 -10.37 -14.76
N ALA A 192 -0.28 -10.61 -13.47
CA ALA A 192 -0.50 -11.96 -12.96
C ALA A 192 -1.71 -12.65 -13.59
N ARG A 193 -2.81 -11.92 -13.82
CA ARG A 193 -3.99 -12.45 -14.55
C ARG A 193 -3.65 -12.82 -15.97
N GLY A 194 -2.91 -11.97 -16.70
CA GLY A 194 -2.48 -12.26 -18.08
C GLY A 194 -1.59 -13.50 -18.17
N ILE A 195 -0.66 -13.69 -17.24
CA ILE A 195 0.21 -14.86 -17.14
C ILE A 195 -0.63 -16.13 -16.86
N ARG A 196 -1.59 -16.05 -15.94
CA ARG A 196 -2.49 -17.17 -15.62
C ARG A 196 -3.41 -17.53 -16.79
N GLU A 197 -3.97 -16.53 -17.48
CA GLU A 197 -4.77 -16.74 -18.70
C GLU A 197 -3.99 -17.44 -19.82
N ALA A 198 -2.68 -17.24 -19.88
CA ALA A 198 -1.77 -17.93 -20.77
C ALA A 198 -1.46 -19.39 -20.35
N GLY A 199 -1.98 -19.85 -19.21
CA GLY A 199 -1.83 -21.22 -18.71
C GLY A 199 -0.70 -21.43 -17.70
N GLU A 200 -0.01 -20.38 -17.31
CA GLU A 200 1.05 -20.46 -16.29
C GLU A 200 0.49 -20.47 -14.87
N ASN A 201 1.21 -21.12 -13.95
CA ASN A 201 0.78 -21.25 -12.57
C ASN A 201 1.22 -20.01 -11.74
N VAL A 202 0.28 -19.12 -11.46
CA VAL A 202 0.44 -17.94 -10.61
C VAL A 202 -0.65 -17.93 -9.53
N ASP A 203 -0.27 -17.76 -8.26
CA ASP A 203 -1.20 -17.59 -7.16
C ASP A 203 -1.65 -16.10 -7.09
N LEU A 204 -2.83 -15.81 -7.66
CA LEU A 204 -3.37 -14.44 -7.66
C LEU A 204 -3.71 -13.93 -6.25
N ALA A 205 -4.03 -14.81 -5.31
CA ALA A 205 -4.29 -14.41 -3.93
C ALA A 205 -3.00 -13.91 -3.26
N LEU A 206 -1.89 -14.61 -3.49
CA LEU A 206 -0.57 -14.20 -3.01
C LEU A 206 -0.11 -12.89 -3.63
N VAL A 207 -0.24 -12.73 -4.96
CA VAL A 207 0.10 -11.46 -5.65
C VAL A 207 -0.73 -10.31 -5.13
N SER A 208 -2.06 -10.51 -5.00
CA SER A 208 -2.97 -9.46 -4.56
C SER A 208 -2.67 -8.97 -3.15
N ALA A 209 -2.51 -9.89 -2.19
CA ALA A 209 -2.18 -9.54 -0.81
C ALA A 209 -0.80 -8.86 -0.72
N ALA A 210 0.22 -9.44 -1.36
CA ALA A 210 1.57 -8.92 -1.30
C ALA A 210 1.67 -7.51 -1.93
N ALA A 211 1.04 -7.31 -3.08
CA ALA A 211 1.05 -6.00 -3.75
C ALA A 211 0.29 -4.92 -2.96
N ALA A 212 -0.83 -5.28 -2.30
CA ALA A 212 -1.57 -4.33 -1.46
C ALA A 212 -0.88 -4.07 -0.11
N ALA A 213 0.04 -4.94 0.32
CA ALA A 213 0.72 -4.85 1.61
C ALA A 213 2.16 -4.35 1.55
N HIS A 214 2.84 -4.37 0.38
CA HIS A 214 4.30 -4.20 0.26
C HIS A 214 4.87 -2.97 0.98
N ASP A 215 4.12 -1.89 1.00
CA ASP A 215 4.50 -0.59 1.55
C ASP A 215 3.73 -0.19 2.82
N LEU A 216 2.89 -1.07 3.40
CA LEU A 216 2.14 -0.75 4.62
C LEU A 216 3.05 -0.40 5.80
N GLY A 217 4.26 -0.95 5.82
CA GLY A 217 5.25 -0.61 6.84
C GLY A 217 5.67 0.85 6.89
N LYS A 218 5.44 1.62 5.82
CA LYS A 218 5.64 3.08 5.83
C LYS A 218 4.80 3.77 6.91
N PHE A 219 3.61 3.23 7.18
CA PHE A 219 2.73 3.74 8.23
C PHE A 219 3.15 3.30 9.64
N GLY A 220 3.98 2.24 9.76
CA GLY A 220 4.59 1.82 11.01
C GLY A 220 5.80 2.66 11.44
N CYS A 221 6.43 3.38 10.53
CA CYS A 221 7.59 4.20 10.84
C CYS A 221 7.24 5.40 11.71
N ARG A 222 8.06 5.67 12.74
CA ARG A 222 7.92 6.83 13.64
C ARG A 222 8.58 8.07 13.03
N PRO A 223 8.23 9.27 13.49
CA PRO A 223 8.97 10.48 13.15
C PRO A 223 10.47 10.34 13.46
N GLY A 224 11.33 10.68 12.48
CA GLY A 224 12.78 10.56 12.61
C GLY A 224 13.37 9.21 12.22
N GLU A 225 12.56 8.19 12.03
CA GLU A 225 13.04 6.90 11.51
C GLU A 225 13.31 6.94 10.00
N ARG A 226 14.26 6.11 9.56
CA ARG A 226 14.64 6.00 8.13
C ARG A 226 13.65 5.13 7.38
N VAL A 227 12.54 5.72 6.94
CA VAL A 227 11.45 5.03 6.22
C VAL A 227 11.95 4.11 5.09
N PRO A 228 12.91 4.50 4.21
CA PRO A 228 13.38 3.63 3.14
C PRO A 228 14.04 2.33 3.60
N LEU A 229 14.43 2.23 4.87
CA LEU A 229 15.06 1.04 5.44
C LEU A 229 14.12 0.26 6.37
N LEU A 230 13.26 0.95 7.10
CA LEU A 230 12.47 0.34 8.18
C LEU A 230 11.07 -0.09 7.72
N HIS A 231 10.56 0.42 6.59
CA HIS A 231 9.24 0.00 6.14
C HIS A 231 9.16 -1.51 5.84
N TYR A 232 10.24 -2.14 5.38
CA TYR A 232 10.29 -3.61 5.17
C TYR A 232 10.05 -4.36 6.48
N TYR A 233 10.76 -3.93 7.55
CA TYR A 233 10.62 -4.53 8.87
C TYR A 233 9.19 -4.39 9.41
N TYR A 234 8.58 -3.20 9.30
CA TYR A 234 7.21 -2.99 9.75
C TYR A 234 6.18 -3.71 8.87
N THR A 235 6.41 -3.82 7.54
CA THR A 235 5.59 -4.66 6.66
C THR A 235 5.62 -6.12 7.11
N ASP A 236 6.83 -6.65 7.33
CA ASP A 236 7.03 -8.03 7.79
C ASP A 236 6.35 -8.28 9.15
N GLN A 237 6.57 -7.39 10.13
CA GLN A 237 5.91 -7.46 11.44
C GLN A 237 4.38 -7.47 11.35
N TRP A 238 3.81 -6.61 10.50
CA TRP A 238 2.36 -6.53 10.35
C TRP A 238 1.78 -7.83 9.80
N LEU A 239 2.43 -8.40 8.80
CA LEU A 239 1.98 -9.63 8.13
C LEU A 239 2.23 -10.88 9.00
N LEU A 240 3.44 -11.05 9.56
CA LEU A 240 3.76 -12.20 10.42
C LEU A 240 2.92 -12.22 11.69
N GLY A 241 2.70 -11.06 12.32
CA GLY A 241 1.85 -10.96 13.51
C GLY A 241 0.40 -11.39 13.29
N ARG A 242 -0.03 -11.49 12.03
CA ARG A 242 -1.37 -11.93 11.61
C ARG A 242 -1.39 -13.31 10.94
N GLY A 243 -0.27 -14.02 10.98
CA GLY A 243 -0.14 -15.37 10.46
C GLY A 243 -0.15 -15.45 8.93
N MET A 244 0.52 -14.52 8.26
CA MET A 244 0.61 -14.43 6.80
C MET A 244 2.06 -14.51 6.32
N PRO A 245 2.80 -15.61 6.59
CA PRO A 245 4.22 -15.72 6.26
C PRO A 245 4.51 -15.76 4.76
N ALA A 246 3.66 -16.38 3.92
CA ALA A 246 3.88 -16.40 2.47
C ALA A 246 3.70 -15.01 1.87
N VAL A 247 2.66 -14.28 2.27
CA VAL A 247 2.44 -12.89 1.86
C VAL A 247 3.60 -12.00 2.32
N SER A 248 4.07 -12.18 3.58
CA SER A 248 5.18 -11.42 4.13
C SER A 248 6.47 -11.63 3.35
N HIS A 249 6.76 -12.87 2.98
CA HIS A 249 7.97 -13.18 2.21
C HIS A 249 8.03 -12.42 0.88
N ILE A 250 6.92 -12.35 0.15
CA ILE A 250 6.84 -11.61 -1.11
C ILE A 250 6.86 -10.10 -0.86
N ALA A 251 6.00 -9.61 0.05
CA ALA A 251 5.83 -8.20 0.30
C ALA A 251 7.09 -7.52 0.86
N ALA A 252 7.76 -8.15 1.85
CA ALA A 252 8.96 -7.59 2.46
C ALA A 252 10.19 -7.62 1.54
N ASN A 253 10.18 -8.43 0.49
CA ASN A 253 11.29 -8.57 -0.45
C ASN A 253 11.10 -7.81 -1.78
N HIS A 254 10.08 -6.96 -1.90
CA HIS A 254 9.73 -6.28 -3.16
C HIS A 254 10.81 -5.38 -3.75
N SER A 255 11.80 -4.93 -2.97
CA SER A 255 12.91 -4.10 -3.44
C SER A 255 14.28 -4.72 -3.18
N THR A 256 14.37 -6.00 -2.89
CA THR A 256 15.66 -6.70 -2.73
C THR A 256 16.28 -6.97 -4.10
N TRP A 257 16.71 -5.91 -4.71
CA TRP A 257 17.28 -5.82 -6.07
C TRP A 257 18.65 -6.53 -6.19
N ASP A 258 19.15 -7.07 -5.08
CA ASP A 258 20.38 -7.84 -5.00
C ASP A 258 20.16 -9.34 -5.14
N LEU A 259 18.89 -9.78 -5.16
CA LEU A 259 18.54 -11.17 -5.38
C LEU A 259 18.72 -11.56 -6.85
N GLU A 260 19.20 -12.75 -7.07
CA GLU A 260 19.20 -13.36 -8.40
C GLU A 260 17.75 -13.58 -8.82
N LEU A 261 17.30 -12.82 -9.82
CA LEU A 261 15.91 -12.88 -10.30
C LEU A 261 15.52 -14.29 -10.79
N ASP A 262 16.51 -15.12 -11.16
CA ASP A 262 16.32 -16.49 -11.59
C ASP A 262 15.77 -17.42 -10.47
N THR A 263 15.87 -17.00 -9.21
CA THR A 263 15.38 -17.74 -8.04
C THR A 263 14.06 -17.19 -7.48
N LEU A 264 13.55 -16.09 -8.04
CA LEU A 264 12.30 -15.48 -7.60
C LEU A 264 11.09 -16.24 -8.17
N SER A 265 10.03 -16.31 -7.34
CA SER A 265 8.74 -16.81 -7.82
C SER A 265 8.10 -15.85 -8.83
N MET A 266 7.15 -16.37 -9.61
CA MET A 266 6.38 -15.54 -10.55
C MET A 266 5.64 -14.40 -9.83
N GLU A 267 5.12 -14.68 -8.64
CA GLU A 267 4.43 -13.69 -7.79
C GLU A 267 5.37 -12.57 -7.35
N SER A 268 6.61 -12.90 -6.97
CA SER A 268 7.64 -11.91 -6.65
C SER A 268 7.98 -11.03 -7.86
N LEU A 269 8.14 -11.65 -9.04
CA LEU A 269 8.43 -10.92 -10.28
C LEU A 269 7.28 -9.97 -10.65
N CYS A 270 6.02 -10.40 -10.51
CA CYS A 270 4.85 -9.54 -10.74
C CYS A 270 4.88 -8.31 -9.83
N LEU A 271 5.20 -8.48 -8.54
CA LEU A 271 5.25 -7.37 -7.57
C LEU A 271 6.43 -6.43 -7.85
N ILE A 272 7.64 -6.97 -8.02
CA ILE A 272 8.86 -6.16 -8.28
C ILE A 272 8.69 -5.35 -9.58
N TYR A 273 8.18 -5.97 -10.64
CA TYR A 273 7.90 -5.31 -11.91
C TYR A 273 6.87 -4.17 -11.74
N ALA A 274 5.81 -4.40 -10.98
CA ALA A 274 4.77 -3.42 -10.73
C ALA A 274 5.28 -2.23 -9.91
N ASP A 275 6.03 -2.49 -8.82
CA ASP A 275 6.64 -1.44 -8.00
C ASP A 275 7.65 -0.61 -8.82
N PHE A 276 8.44 -1.28 -9.66
CA PHE A 276 9.40 -0.58 -10.53
C PHE A 276 8.70 0.42 -11.45
N ARG A 277 7.50 0.14 -11.93
CA ARG A 277 6.73 0.97 -12.85
C ARG A 277 5.89 2.07 -12.18
N SER A 278 5.61 1.96 -10.90
CA SER A 278 4.82 2.93 -10.15
C SER A 278 5.73 3.96 -9.48
N LYS A 279 5.72 5.19 -9.94
CA LYS A 279 6.60 6.25 -9.44
C LYS A 279 5.86 7.54 -9.15
N GLN A 280 6.35 8.27 -8.16
CA GLN A 280 5.91 9.63 -7.85
C GLN A 280 6.25 10.57 -9.01
N GLY A 281 5.27 11.35 -9.44
CA GLY A 281 5.37 12.33 -10.50
C GLY A 281 4.47 13.53 -10.23
N ARG A 282 4.21 14.34 -11.26
CA ARG A 282 3.26 15.45 -11.19
C ARG A 282 2.24 15.31 -12.31
N ASP A 283 0.97 15.63 -11.99
CA ASP A 283 -0.08 15.69 -12.99
C ASP A 283 0.05 16.95 -13.89
N GLU A 284 -0.87 17.10 -14.84
CA GLU A 284 -0.90 18.25 -15.74
C GLU A 284 -1.08 19.60 -15.04
N GLN A 285 -1.63 19.57 -13.83
CA GLN A 285 -1.80 20.74 -12.95
C GLN A 285 -0.62 20.96 -12.01
N GLY A 286 0.47 20.16 -12.13
CA GLY A 286 1.67 20.23 -11.31
C GLY A 286 1.52 19.65 -9.91
N ARG A 287 0.40 19.00 -9.56
CA ARG A 287 0.16 18.38 -8.27
C ARG A 287 0.88 17.04 -8.18
N GLU A 288 1.45 16.74 -7.03
CA GLU A 288 2.08 15.43 -6.80
C GLU A 288 1.05 14.30 -6.91
N THR A 289 1.38 13.31 -7.70
CA THR A 289 0.57 12.12 -7.94
C THR A 289 1.46 10.91 -8.21
N THR A 290 0.87 9.72 -8.22
CA THR A 290 1.51 8.52 -8.73
C THR A 290 1.27 8.41 -10.23
N ILE A 291 2.31 8.05 -10.98
CA ILE A 291 2.24 7.79 -12.41
C ILE A 291 2.71 6.36 -12.66
N LEU A 292 1.94 5.64 -13.49
CA LEU A 292 2.27 4.29 -13.92
C LEU A 292 3.03 4.37 -15.25
N TYR A 293 4.35 4.31 -15.17
CA TYR A 293 5.22 4.47 -16.32
C TYR A 293 5.45 3.15 -17.07
N PRO A 294 5.75 3.20 -18.38
CA PRO A 294 6.44 2.10 -19.06
C PRO A 294 7.78 1.77 -18.38
N LEU A 295 8.25 0.53 -18.53
CA LEU A 295 9.46 0.06 -17.87
C LEU A 295 10.68 0.94 -18.18
N GLU A 296 10.87 1.29 -19.45
CA GLU A 296 11.98 2.13 -19.92
C GLU A 296 11.97 3.53 -19.29
N GLU A 297 10.80 4.18 -19.24
CA GLU A 297 10.66 5.51 -18.62
C GLU A 297 10.93 5.45 -17.11
N SER A 298 10.43 4.40 -16.43
CA SER A 298 10.70 4.17 -15.01
C SER A 298 12.19 4.05 -14.72
N PHE A 299 12.91 3.33 -15.58
CA PHE A 299 14.35 3.18 -15.47
C PHE A 299 15.08 4.53 -15.60
N HIS A 300 14.71 5.34 -16.59
CA HIS A 300 15.26 6.69 -16.74
C HIS A 300 14.98 7.62 -15.56
N ILE A 301 13.78 7.51 -14.95
CA ILE A 301 13.43 8.25 -13.73
C ILE A 301 14.33 7.83 -12.56
N ILE A 302 14.53 6.53 -12.39
CA ILE A 302 15.39 5.98 -11.34
C ILE A 302 16.84 6.45 -11.54
N LEU A 303 17.38 6.34 -12.75
CA LEU A 303 18.74 6.79 -13.04
C LEU A 303 18.96 8.27 -12.74
N ARG A 304 17.99 9.13 -13.06
CA ARG A 304 18.06 10.57 -12.71
C ARG A 304 18.10 10.83 -11.21
N LYS A 305 17.40 10.01 -10.40
CA LYS A 305 17.45 10.09 -8.93
C LYS A 305 18.77 9.59 -8.35
N LEU A 306 19.59 8.91 -9.16
CA LEU A 306 20.84 8.28 -8.76
C LEU A 306 22.08 9.10 -9.10
N GLU A 307 21.98 10.40 -9.35
CA GLU A 307 23.09 11.24 -9.77
C GLU A 307 24.32 11.21 -8.84
N ASN A 308 24.14 10.87 -7.56
CA ASN A 308 25.20 10.75 -6.56
C ASN A 308 25.52 9.28 -6.18
N VAL A 309 25.20 8.33 -7.04
CA VAL A 309 25.38 6.91 -6.76
C VAL A 309 26.61 6.38 -7.46
N ASP A 310 27.38 5.54 -6.74
CA ASP A 310 28.57 4.91 -7.29
C ASP A 310 28.25 3.99 -8.50
N GLN A 311 29.30 3.70 -9.26
CA GLN A 311 29.20 2.92 -10.49
C GLN A 311 28.69 1.48 -10.21
N ALA A 312 28.98 0.92 -9.04
CA ALA A 312 28.53 -0.42 -8.66
C ALA A 312 27.00 -0.46 -8.51
N LYS A 313 26.43 0.53 -7.82
CA LYS A 313 24.97 0.65 -7.68
C LYS A 313 24.28 0.89 -9.02
N ARG A 314 24.87 1.69 -9.89
CA ARG A 314 24.35 1.91 -11.24
C ARG A 314 24.29 0.61 -12.05
N ARG A 315 25.35 -0.19 -12.07
CA ARG A 315 25.40 -1.50 -12.74
C ARG A 315 24.34 -2.46 -12.20
N ARG A 316 24.07 -2.41 -10.89
CA ARG A 316 23.03 -3.22 -10.25
C ARG A 316 21.64 -2.85 -10.78
N TYR A 317 21.33 -1.58 -10.90
CA TYR A 317 20.06 -1.13 -11.50
C TYR A 317 19.94 -1.49 -12.98
N GLU A 318 21.02 -1.38 -13.73
CA GLU A 318 21.07 -1.80 -15.15
C GLU A 318 20.81 -3.30 -15.29
N PHE A 319 21.37 -4.11 -14.39
CA PHE A 319 21.12 -5.55 -14.34
C PHE A 319 19.65 -5.87 -14.04
N VAL A 320 19.07 -5.26 -13.00
CA VAL A 320 17.66 -5.44 -12.66
C VAL A 320 16.75 -5.00 -13.80
N TYR A 321 17.04 -3.86 -14.44
CA TYR A 321 16.27 -3.42 -15.60
C TYR A 321 16.31 -4.44 -16.74
N GLY A 322 17.48 -4.99 -17.06
CA GLY A 322 17.63 -6.04 -18.07
C GLY A 322 16.75 -7.26 -17.74
N LYS A 323 16.75 -7.72 -16.49
CA LYS A 323 15.92 -8.85 -16.06
C LYS A 323 14.40 -8.55 -16.09
N LEU A 324 13.99 -7.35 -15.73
CA LEU A 324 12.59 -6.94 -15.87
C LEU A 324 12.17 -6.79 -17.34
N HIS A 325 13.11 -6.41 -18.22
CA HIS A 325 12.86 -6.43 -19.66
C HIS A 325 12.72 -7.87 -20.19
N ASP A 326 13.57 -8.80 -19.76
CA ASP A 326 13.42 -10.23 -20.08
C ASP A 326 12.05 -10.76 -19.61
N PHE A 327 11.57 -10.30 -18.44
CA PHE A 327 10.24 -10.65 -17.94
C PHE A 327 9.11 -10.06 -18.80
N GLU A 328 9.27 -8.82 -19.31
CA GLU A 328 8.33 -8.26 -20.30
C GLU A 328 8.31 -9.07 -21.61
N ASP A 329 9.47 -9.52 -22.09
CA ASP A 329 9.57 -10.32 -23.29
C ASP A 329 8.93 -11.70 -23.09
N TYR A 330 9.12 -12.31 -21.91
CA TYR A 330 8.42 -13.52 -21.53
C TYR A 330 6.90 -13.34 -21.56
N MET A 331 6.36 -12.30 -20.92
CA MET A 331 4.92 -12.00 -20.94
C MET A 331 4.39 -11.79 -22.36
N ARG A 332 5.16 -11.12 -23.24
CA ARG A 332 4.79 -10.96 -24.66
C ARG A 332 4.75 -12.30 -25.38
N SER A 333 5.69 -13.18 -25.11
CA SER A 333 5.75 -14.53 -25.73
C SER A 333 4.53 -15.39 -25.36
N LEU A 334 3.92 -15.14 -24.19
CA LEU A 334 2.68 -15.77 -23.76
C LEU A 334 1.42 -15.21 -24.45
N GLY A 335 1.56 -14.21 -25.33
CA GLY A 335 0.41 -13.55 -25.99
C GLY A 335 -0.30 -12.49 -25.12
N GLY A 336 0.28 -12.12 -23.98
CA GLY A 336 -0.25 -11.13 -23.06
C GLY A 336 -0.31 -9.73 -23.66
N ARG A 337 -1.41 -9.01 -23.43
CA ARG A 337 -1.51 -7.57 -23.74
C ARG A 337 -0.62 -6.78 -22.78
N ARG A 338 0.13 -5.82 -23.33
CA ARG A 338 0.84 -4.84 -22.51
C ARG A 338 -0.14 -4.17 -21.54
N PRO A 339 0.20 -3.99 -20.25
CA PRO A 339 -0.55 -3.12 -19.33
C PRO A 339 -0.34 -1.63 -19.65
N ASP A 340 0.07 -1.27 -20.86
CA ASP A 340 0.61 0.05 -21.23
C ASP A 340 -0.46 1.14 -21.42
N ARG A 341 -1.75 0.80 -21.37
CA ARG A 341 -2.81 1.81 -21.43
C ARG A 341 -3.85 1.54 -20.36
N ALA A 342 -3.71 2.21 -19.24
CA ALA A 342 -4.86 2.52 -18.42
C ALA A 342 -5.86 3.27 -19.31
N ALA A 343 -7.03 2.69 -19.55
CA ALA A 343 -8.10 3.35 -20.27
C ALA A 343 -8.45 4.64 -19.49
N GLY A 344 -8.01 5.80 -19.98
CA GLY A 344 -8.36 7.09 -19.39
C GLY A 344 -7.22 8.11 -19.21
N GLY A 345 -5.97 7.77 -19.56
CA GLY A 345 -4.88 8.75 -19.55
C GLY A 345 -4.75 9.43 -20.91
N ALA A 346 -4.84 10.76 -20.97
CA ALA A 346 -4.52 11.57 -22.14
C ALA A 346 -3.12 11.21 -22.67
N GLU A 347 -2.96 11.21 -23.98
CA GLU A 347 -1.65 11.01 -24.63
C GLU A 347 -0.60 11.92 -23.98
N ALA A 348 0.51 11.31 -23.55
CA ALA A 348 1.66 12.07 -23.11
C ALA A 348 2.09 13.02 -24.24
N PRO A 349 2.36 14.32 -23.97
CA PRO A 349 2.82 15.23 -24.99
C PRO A 349 4.12 14.70 -25.58
N GLN A 350 4.13 14.50 -26.91
CA GLN A 350 5.33 14.20 -27.67
C GLN A 350 6.32 15.35 -27.44
N GLY A 351 7.46 15.06 -26.83
CA GLY A 351 8.53 16.01 -26.65
C GLY A 351 8.99 16.58 -28.01
N PRO A 352 9.40 17.84 -28.07
CA PRO A 352 9.85 18.44 -29.31
C PRO A 352 11.08 17.70 -29.84
N GLY A 353 11.01 17.34 -31.12
CA GLY A 353 12.12 16.75 -31.87
C GLY A 353 13.35 17.65 -31.86
N PRO A 354 14.54 17.08 -32.09
CA PRO A 354 15.76 17.85 -32.19
C PRO A 354 15.77 18.59 -33.53
N ASP A 355 15.71 19.93 -33.50
CA ASP A 355 16.35 20.87 -34.43
C ASP A 355 15.65 22.22 -34.43
N ALA A 356 16.30 23.18 -33.77
CA ALA A 356 16.41 24.58 -34.26
C ALA A 356 17.46 25.33 -33.44
N PRO A 357 18.31 26.14 -34.09
CA PRO A 357 19.52 26.75 -33.49
C PRO A 357 19.25 28.07 -32.78
N GLY A 358 20.01 28.29 -31.76
CA GLY A 358 20.41 29.45 -31.03
C GLY A 358 19.64 30.78 -31.14
N ARG A 359 19.35 31.34 -29.94
CA ARG A 359 19.52 32.80 -29.69
C ARG A 359 19.92 33.06 -28.23
N ASP A 360 20.93 33.89 -28.13
CA ASP A 360 21.55 34.42 -26.93
C ASP A 360 20.64 35.22 -25.99
N GLY A 361 21.03 35.25 -24.73
CA GLY A 361 21.00 36.45 -23.90
C GLY A 361 19.88 36.51 -22.85
N GLY A 362 20.23 36.44 -21.57
CA GLY A 362 19.40 36.98 -20.49
C GLY A 362 19.64 36.38 -19.10
N GLN A 363 20.53 37.00 -18.38
CA GLN A 363 20.74 37.13 -16.92
C GLN A 363 20.08 36.16 -15.92
N PRO A 364 20.79 35.78 -14.86
CA PRO A 364 20.32 34.88 -13.82
C PRO A 364 19.56 35.63 -12.73
N ASP A 365 18.47 35.01 -12.25
CA ASP A 365 17.72 35.43 -11.08
C ASP A 365 18.13 34.59 -9.85
N PRO A 366 18.07 35.14 -8.62
CA PRO A 366 18.85 34.65 -7.51
C PRO A 366 18.07 33.71 -6.57
N ALA A 367 18.84 32.83 -5.96
CA ALA A 367 18.66 32.23 -4.63
C ALA A 367 17.38 31.45 -4.33
N VAL A 368 17.43 30.14 -4.57
CA VAL A 368 16.68 29.17 -3.78
C VAL A 368 17.66 28.42 -2.86
N GLY A 369 17.35 28.43 -1.57
CA GLY A 369 18.21 28.00 -0.50
C GLY A 369 18.76 26.58 -0.65
N ARG A 370 20.05 26.45 -0.49
CA ARG A 370 20.77 25.18 -0.35
C ARG A 370 20.37 24.52 0.97
N ALA A 371 19.73 23.37 0.89
CA ALA A 371 19.72 22.43 1.99
C ALA A 371 21.15 21.94 2.24
N GLN A 372 21.63 22.08 3.47
CA GLN A 372 22.94 21.58 3.89
C GLN A 372 22.97 20.06 3.85
N PRO A 373 24.09 19.44 3.48
CA PRO A 373 24.25 17.99 3.60
C PRO A 373 24.31 17.60 5.08
N GLU A 374 23.44 16.70 5.51
CA GLU A 374 23.52 16.10 6.82
C GLU A 374 24.85 15.34 7.01
N ALA A 375 25.51 15.64 8.12
CA ALA A 375 26.77 15.06 8.52
C ALA A 375 26.65 13.56 8.78
N ASP A 376 27.68 12.82 8.38
CA ASP A 376 27.86 11.38 8.65
C ASP A 376 27.69 11.05 10.13
N ALA A 377 26.83 10.07 10.44
CA ALA A 377 26.67 9.53 11.78
C ALA A 377 27.94 8.77 12.22
N PRO A 378 28.35 8.85 13.52
CA PRO A 378 29.55 8.22 14.02
C PRO A 378 29.56 6.69 13.85
N ALA A 379 30.75 6.12 13.66
CA ALA A 379 30.99 4.71 13.39
C ALA A 379 30.47 3.71 14.46
N GLU A 380 30.21 4.17 15.66
CA GLU A 380 29.71 3.36 16.78
C GLU A 380 28.27 2.85 16.58
N GLN A 381 27.40 3.61 15.90
CA GLN A 381 26.03 3.15 15.62
C GLN A 381 25.97 2.03 14.56
N ARG A 382 27.04 1.81 13.79
CA ARG A 382 27.11 0.70 12.83
C ARG A 382 27.34 -0.67 13.48
N ALA A 383 27.85 -0.71 14.70
CA ALA A 383 28.14 -1.94 15.43
C ALA A 383 26.89 -2.53 16.12
N GLU A 384 26.00 -1.70 16.65
CA GLU A 384 24.78 -2.16 17.34
C GLU A 384 23.76 -2.80 16.39
N VAL A 385 23.62 -2.28 15.17
CA VAL A 385 22.72 -2.85 14.16
C VAL A 385 23.20 -4.24 13.70
N ARG A 386 24.52 -4.51 13.76
CA ARG A 386 25.06 -5.83 13.42
C ARG A 386 24.91 -6.87 14.54
N GLN A 387 24.75 -6.47 15.79
CA GLN A 387 24.59 -7.42 16.91
C GLN A 387 23.16 -7.96 17.04
N HIS A 388 22.13 -7.22 16.61
CA HIS A 388 20.74 -7.71 16.62
C HIS A 388 20.43 -8.72 15.49
N HIS A 389 21.25 -8.81 14.45
CA HIS A 389 21.07 -9.79 13.36
C HIS A 389 21.78 -11.14 13.57
N ARG A 390 22.41 -11.40 14.73
CA ARG A 390 22.96 -12.73 15.08
C ARG A 390 22.01 -13.59 15.92
N GLY A 391 20.70 -13.50 15.67
CA GLY A 391 19.69 -14.38 16.22
C GLY A 391 19.29 -15.44 15.20
N ARG A 392 19.64 -16.70 15.47
CA ARG A 392 19.20 -17.99 14.90
C ARG A 392 18.63 -18.01 13.48
N PRO A 393 19.03 -18.93 12.60
CA PRO A 393 18.46 -19.09 11.28
C PRO A 393 16.95 -19.41 11.38
N LEU A 394 16.12 -18.52 10.88
CA LEU A 394 14.64 -18.61 10.83
C LEU A 394 14.11 -19.95 10.26
N GLY A 395 14.90 -20.65 9.47
CA GLY A 395 14.50 -21.88 8.80
C GLY A 395 14.21 -23.08 9.72
N GLN A 396 14.77 -23.14 10.93
CA GLN A 396 14.57 -24.28 11.83
C GLN A 396 13.32 -24.16 12.72
N GLU A 397 12.90 -22.95 13.07
CA GLU A 397 11.68 -22.76 13.86
C GLU A 397 10.40 -22.84 13.01
N LEU A 398 10.44 -22.45 11.73
CA LEU A 398 9.32 -22.57 10.81
C LEU A 398 9.02 -24.02 10.37
N ALA A 399 10.04 -24.88 10.35
CA ALA A 399 9.85 -26.31 10.02
C ALA A 399 9.13 -27.10 11.11
N ALA A 400 9.08 -26.61 12.34
CA ALA A 400 8.40 -27.25 13.48
C ALA A 400 6.91 -26.88 13.60
N ALA A 401 6.41 -25.89 12.87
CA ALA A 401 5.00 -25.52 12.83
C ALA A 401 4.24 -26.51 11.93
N ALA A 402 3.70 -27.56 12.51
CA ALA A 402 2.81 -28.50 11.83
C ALA A 402 1.58 -27.76 11.31
N GLY A 403 1.50 -27.48 9.99
CA GLY A 403 0.34 -26.84 9.36
C GLY A 403 0.66 -25.75 8.33
N LEU A 404 1.91 -25.59 7.91
CA LEU A 404 2.25 -24.65 6.83
C LEU A 404 1.59 -25.08 5.51
N SER A 405 0.95 -24.12 4.81
CA SER A 405 0.34 -24.32 3.50
C SER A 405 1.37 -24.76 2.45
N GLY A 406 0.91 -25.41 1.38
CA GLY A 406 1.78 -25.83 0.25
C GLY A 406 2.59 -24.66 -0.34
N CYS A 407 2.03 -23.45 -0.30
CA CYS A 407 2.65 -22.21 -0.72
C CYS A 407 3.93 -21.91 0.09
N VAL A 408 3.85 -21.98 1.42
CA VAL A 408 5.02 -21.76 2.31
C VAL A 408 6.10 -22.81 2.10
N ARG A 409 5.72 -24.08 1.85
CA ARG A 409 6.69 -25.15 1.60
C ARG A 409 7.50 -24.90 0.31
N ARG A 410 6.88 -24.43 -0.77
CA ARG A 410 7.60 -24.09 -2.01
C ARG A 410 8.59 -22.95 -1.80
N VAL A 411 8.15 -21.87 -1.14
CA VAL A 411 9.00 -20.70 -0.87
C VAL A 411 10.18 -21.07 0.02
N LEU A 412 9.96 -21.86 1.09
CA LEU A 412 11.03 -22.32 1.99
C LEU A 412 12.03 -23.29 1.31
N HIS A 413 11.56 -24.16 0.40
CA HIS A 413 12.45 -25.09 -0.32
C HIS A 413 13.43 -24.35 -1.25
N LEU A 414 13.01 -23.23 -1.85
CA LEU A 414 13.89 -22.39 -2.64
C LEU A 414 14.94 -21.66 -1.80
N SER A 415 14.54 -21.16 -0.61
CA SER A 415 15.44 -20.47 0.30
C SER A 415 16.48 -21.41 0.96
N VAL A 416 16.10 -22.65 1.28
CA VAL A 416 17.01 -23.63 1.91
C VAL A 416 18.05 -24.15 0.90
N ARG A 417 17.71 -24.34 -0.38
CA ARG A 417 18.71 -24.77 -1.38
C ARG A 417 19.78 -23.70 -1.64
N ALA A 418 19.45 -22.43 -1.54
CA ALA A 418 20.44 -21.35 -1.67
C ALA A 418 21.41 -21.24 -0.48
N ALA A 419 21.08 -21.83 0.68
CA ALA A 419 21.92 -21.81 1.88
C ALA A 419 22.84 -23.04 2.03
N GLU A 420 22.65 -24.10 1.25
CA GLU A 420 23.37 -25.39 1.38
C GLU A 420 24.52 -25.60 0.39
N ASP A 421 24.81 -24.67 -0.52
CA ASP A 421 25.94 -24.79 -1.45
C ASP A 421 27.04 -23.74 -1.13
N PRO A 422 27.99 -24.06 -0.23
CA PRO A 422 29.18 -23.27 -0.05
C PRO A 422 30.15 -23.65 -1.18
N GLY A 423 30.13 -22.92 -2.30
CA GLY A 423 31.11 -23.03 -3.35
C GLY A 423 32.55 -22.98 -2.82
N PRO A 424 33.53 -23.62 -3.49
CA PRO A 424 34.90 -23.83 -2.97
C PRO A 424 35.62 -22.49 -2.80
N GLY A 425 36.19 -22.31 -1.60
CA GLY A 425 36.97 -21.16 -1.22
C GLY A 425 38.15 -20.92 -2.17
N LEU A 426 38.31 -19.67 -2.57
CA LEU A 426 39.57 -19.17 -3.13
C LEU A 426 40.50 -18.72 -1.99
N PRO A 427 41.78 -19.08 -2.03
CA PRO A 427 42.75 -18.67 -1.04
C PRO A 427 43.21 -17.22 -1.26
N LEU A 428 43.32 -16.47 -0.15
CA LEU A 428 44.03 -15.20 0.12
C LEU A 428 44.01 -14.13 -0.96
#